data_0ad429b4f6b0ee1e88de9b57d080ffca
#
_entry.id   0ad429b4f6b0ee1e88de9b57d080ffca
#
_cell.length_a   1.000
_cell.length_b   1.000
_cell.length_c   1.000
_cell.angle_alpha   90.00
_cell.angle_beta   90.00
_cell.angle_gamma   90.00
#
_symmetry.space_group_name_H-M   'P 1'
#
loop_
_entity.id
_entity.type
_entity.pdbx_description
1 polymer ?
#
loop_
_entity_poly.entity_id
_entity_poly.type
_entity_poly.pdbx_seq_one_letter_code
_entity_poly.pdbx_strand_id
1 'polypeptide(L)'
;MQVVKEKIEYENPLLSLKVWQVRRDASITVNWHYHPECELILMQEGSLHVEVDGDAYVLNPGDVIVLGSSQLHRDFCAGGPLRYIVLQFDLQAFFDQSTIPFLQYFNETKVPLSAMNYIFRENPKALAEAADCIQQIYAEASRKEIGYELAVNLLIKKLLLTLLRNDAKGLLAGQDRVERIRLKPVLDYIESRIHDRVNVMEACRLANMSYYYFVKFFKKTMGLSFTEYVNFRKIKRAEQLLLTRDVSVSEVGDQIGMPNMAHFYKMFKRFNHCSPKQFQKNMLSWRRDKAQ
;
A
#
# COMPACT_ATOMS: atom_id res chain seq x y z
N MET A 1 24.75 -15.99 -4.99
CA MET A 1 24.14 -14.81 -4.36
C MET A 1 22.86 -15.28 -3.67
N GLN A 2 22.74 -15.15 -2.35
CA GLN A 2 21.55 -15.58 -1.62
C GLN A 2 20.57 -14.40 -1.58
N VAL A 3 19.40 -14.56 -2.19
CA VAL A 3 18.31 -13.58 -2.16
C VAL A 3 17.34 -13.98 -1.07
N VAL A 4 16.98 -13.03 -0.20
CA VAL A 4 16.08 -13.27 0.93
C VAL A 4 14.72 -12.63 0.64
N LYS A 5 13.64 -13.38 0.82
CA LYS A 5 12.30 -12.81 0.90
C LYS A 5 12.05 -12.37 2.32
N GLU A 6 12.02 -11.08 2.55
CA GLU A 6 11.73 -10.52 3.86
C GLU A 6 10.24 -10.63 4.18
N LYS A 7 9.92 -10.96 5.43
CA LYS A 7 8.56 -10.97 5.96
C LYS A 7 8.41 -9.81 6.92
N ILE A 8 7.60 -8.83 6.53
CA ILE A 8 7.31 -7.67 7.35
C ILE A 8 6.24 -8.02 8.39
N GLU A 9 6.48 -7.66 9.65
CA GLU A 9 5.49 -7.77 10.72
C GLU A 9 5.04 -6.35 11.10
N TYR A 10 3.74 -6.09 10.92
CA TYR A 10 3.14 -4.80 11.24
C TYR A 10 2.81 -4.73 12.73
N GLU A 11 3.17 -3.62 13.37
CA GLU A 11 2.82 -3.36 14.77
C GLU A 11 1.31 -3.11 14.93
N ASN A 12 0.72 -2.37 13.99
CA ASN A 12 -0.72 -2.15 13.93
C ASN A 12 -1.28 -2.76 12.63
N PRO A 13 -2.04 -3.85 12.72
CA PRO A 13 -2.60 -4.52 11.55
C PRO A 13 -3.61 -3.66 10.77
N LEU A 14 -4.18 -2.59 11.36
CA LEU A 14 -5.05 -1.65 10.65
C LEU A 14 -4.30 -0.73 9.71
N LEU A 15 -3.05 -0.42 10.03
CA LEU A 15 -2.25 0.47 9.20
C LEU A 15 -1.50 -0.28 8.11
N SER A 16 -1.27 -1.61 8.26
CA SER A 16 -0.42 -2.39 7.36
C SER A 16 0.89 -1.65 7.02
N LEU A 17 1.54 -1.14 8.07
CA LEU A 17 2.70 -0.26 8.00
C LEU A 17 3.69 -0.63 9.10
N LYS A 18 4.96 -0.51 8.77
CA LYS A 18 6.08 -0.55 9.70
C LYS A 18 6.96 0.67 9.45
N VAL A 19 7.28 1.41 10.51
CA VAL A 19 8.19 2.55 10.45
C VAL A 19 9.14 2.49 11.63
N TRP A 20 10.45 2.62 11.36
CA TRP A 20 11.47 2.58 12.40
C TRP A 20 12.68 3.41 12.01
N GLN A 21 13.45 3.79 13.02
CA GLN A 21 14.74 4.47 12.82
C GLN A 21 15.89 3.47 12.98
N VAL A 22 16.77 3.45 12.03
CA VAL A 22 18.04 2.72 12.08
C VAL A 22 19.12 3.67 12.60
N ARG A 23 19.92 3.19 13.56
CA ARG A 23 21.12 3.87 14.05
C ARG A 23 22.27 2.87 14.09
N ARG A 24 23.39 3.23 13.53
CA ARG A 24 24.59 2.39 13.46
C ARG A 24 25.85 3.24 13.43
N ASP A 25 26.94 2.70 14.01
CA ASP A 25 28.26 3.35 14.06
C ASP A 25 29.32 2.51 13.34
N ALA A 26 28.93 1.41 12.71
CA ALA A 26 29.81 0.47 12.01
C ALA A 26 29.36 0.23 10.57
N SER A 27 30.28 -0.29 9.77
CA SER A 27 29.94 -0.73 8.41
C SER A 27 28.83 -1.76 8.43
N ILE A 28 27.92 -1.64 7.48
CA ILE A 28 26.82 -2.58 7.29
C ILE A 28 26.69 -2.95 5.84
N THR A 29 26.29 -4.19 5.61
CA THR A 29 25.80 -4.68 4.32
C THR A 29 24.55 -5.49 4.58
N VAL A 30 23.42 -5.03 4.05
CA VAL A 30 22.20 -5.82 3.99
C VAL A 30 22.24 -6.65 2.71
N ASN A 31 21.93 -7.93 2.82
CA ASN A 31 21.91 -8.83 1.67
C ASN A 31 20.79 -8.44 0.70
N TRP A 32 20.94 -8.88 -0.56
CA TRP A 32 19.86 -8.76 -1.54
C TRP A 32 18.57 -9.36 -1.01
N HIS A 33 17.52 -8.54 -0.96
CA HIS A 33 16.22 -8.95 -0.47
C HIS A 33 15.09 -8.26 -1.24
N TYR A 34 13.88 -8.73 -1.03
CA TYR A 34 12.65 -8.14 -1.55
C TYR A 34 11.49 -8.44 -0.60
N HIS A 35 10.49 -7.58 -0.61
CA HIS A 35 9.24 -7.72 0.14
C HIS A 35 8.07 -7.11 -0.66
N PRO A 36 6.80 -7.47 -0.37
CA PRO A 36 5.64 -6.97 -1.13
C PRO A 36 5.25 -5.53 -0.81
N GLU A 37 5.82 -4.93 0.23
CA GLU A 37 5.56 -3.56 0.65
C GLU A 37 6.26 -2.55 -0.25
N CYS A 38 5.67 -1.35 -0.35
CA CYS A 38 6.37 -0.15 -0.82
C CYS A 38 7.27 0.34 0.32
N GLU A 39 8.51 0.72 0.00
CA GLU A 39 9.47 1.23 0.99
C GLU A 39 9.93 2.64 0.64
N LEU A 40 10.04 3.49 1.66
CA LEU A 40 10.75 4.77 1.57
C LEU A 40 11.82 4.85 2.66
N ILE A 41 12.96 5.40 2.29
CA ILE A 41 14.06 5.67 3.23
C ILE A 41 14.30 7.18 3.26
N LEU A 42 14.30 7.77 4.45
CA LEU A 42 14.72 9.14 4.70
C LEU A 42 16.07 9.14 5.40
N MET A 43 17.08 9.66 4.75
CA MET A 43 18.41 9.79 5.31
C MET A 43 18.51 10.96 6.29
N GLN A 44 19.07 10.74 7.49
CA GLN A 44 19.20 11.77 8.54
C GLN A 44 20.66 12.09 8.84
N GLU A 45 21.56 11.08 8.85
CA GLU A 45 22.97 11.25 9.19
C GLU A 45 23.81 10.19 8.49
N GLY A 46 25.00 10.58 7.99
CA GLY A 46 25.92 9.71 7.27
C GLY A 46 25.59 9.57 5.79
N SER A 47 26.04 8.49 5.17
CA SER A 47 25.79 8.19 3.75
C SER A 47 25.45 6.71 3.57
N LEU A 48 24.34 6.42 2.87
CA LEU A 48 23.84 5.08 2.61
C LEU A 48 23.87 4.81 1.10
N HIS A 49 24.48 3.70 0.71
CA HIS A 49 24.43 3.20 -0.66
C HIS A 49 23.25 2.24 -0.80
N VAL A 50 22.38 2.47 -1.78
CA VAL A 50 21.23 1.61 -2.09
C VAL A 50 21.35 1.16 -3.54
N GLU A 51 21.28 -0.13 -3.76
CA GLU A 51 21.18 -0.73 -5.10
C GLU A 51 19.80 -1.34 -5.28
N VAL A 52 19.17 -1.04 -6.41
CA VAL A 52 17.85 -1.57 -6.76
C VAL A 52 17.75 -1.82 -8.26
N ASP A 53 17.41 -3.05 -8.65
CA ASP A 53 17.23 -3.48 -10.05
C ASP A 53 18.39 -3.10 -11.00
N GLY A 54 19.62 -2.98 -10.48
CA GLY A 54 20.82 -2.60 -11.24
C GLY A 54 21.16 -1.11 -11.20
N ASP A 55 20.31 -0.26 -10.69
CA ASP A 55 20.61 1.14 -10.41
C ASP A 55 21.23 1.30 -9.03
N ALA A 56 22.19 2.25 -8.89
CA ALA A 56 22.84 2.57 -7.64
C ALA A 56 22.57 4.01 -7.23
N TYR A 57 22.25 4.20 -5.96
CA TYR A 57 21.96 5.48 -5.32
C TYR A 57 22.88 5.69 -4.13
N VAL A 58 23.30 6.93 -3.92
CA VAL A 58 23.99 7.36 -2.70
C VAL A 58 23.11 8.39 -2.02
N LEU A 59 22.62 8.07 -0.83
CA LEU A 59 21.75 8.95 -0.04
C LEU A 59 22.59 9.71 0.98
N ASN A 60 22.44 11.02 1.00
CA ASN A 60 23.02 11.93 1.97
C ASN A 60 21.92 12.50 2.90
N PRO A 61 22.25 13.15 4.01
CA PRO A 61 21.26 13.72 4.92
C PRO A 61 20.25 14.62 4.20
N GLY A 62 18.97 14.33 4.41
CA GLY A 62 17.84 14.98 3.76
C GLY A 62 17.33 14.26 2.50
N ASP A 63 18.08 13.32 1.93
CA ASP A 63 17.65 12.57 0.75
C ASP A 63 16.55 11.55 1.11
N VAL A 64 15.64 11.36 0.15
CA VAL A 64 14.58 10.34 0.18
C VAL A 64 14.73 9.43 -1.03
N ILE A 65 14.56 8.13 -0.83
CA ILE A 65 14.40 7.15 -1.91
C ILE A 65 13.08 6.41 -1.75
N VAL A 66 12.43 6.08 -2.86
CA VAL A 66 11.29 5.17 -2.93
C VAL A 66 11.68 3.89 -3.66
N LEU A 67 11.31 2.76 -3.07
CA LEU A 67 11.46 1.41 -3.61
C LEU A 67 10.07 0.79 -3.73
N GLY A 68 9.84 0.12 -4.82
CA GLY A 68 8.53 -0.45 -5.08
C GLY A 68 8.33 -1.86 -4.53
N SER A 69 7.08 -2.29 -4.61
CA SER A 69 6.68 -3.63 -4.20
C SER A 69 7.47 -4.71 -4.94
N SER A 70 8.07 -5.62 -4.19
CA SER A 70 8.83 -6.76 -4.73
C SER A 70 10.07 -6.39 -5.57
N GLN A 71 10.54 -5.15 -5.50
CA GLN A 71 11.80 -4.77 -6.11
C GLN A 71 12.98 -5.39 -5.36
N LEU A 72 13.91 -5.98 -6.10
CA LEU A 72 15.12 -6.55 -5.54
C LEU A 72 16.10 -5.43 -5.20
N HIS A 73 16.44 -5.32 -3.93
CA HIS A 73 17.32 -4.25 -3.45
C HIS A 73 18.26 -4.71 -2.34
N ARG A 74 19.29 -3.93 -2.10
CA ARG A 74 20.19 -4.01 -0.94
C ARG A 74 20.70 -2.64 -0.55
N ASP A 75 21.12 -2.50 0.69
CA ASP A 75 21.77 -1.30 1.19
C ASP A 75 23.08 -1.62 1.91
N PHE A 76 24.04 -0.72 1.85
CA PHE A 76 25.30 -0.83 2.54
C PHE A 76 25.90 0.54 2.88
N CYS A 77 26.70 0.55 3.93
CA CYS A 77 27.46 1.70 4.39
C CYS A 77 28.89 1.26 4.68
N ALA A 78 29.85 2.06 4.27
CA ALA A 78 31.28 1.78 4.47
C ALA A 78 31.75 1.97 5.93
N GLY A 79 30.94 2.62 6.77
CA GLY A 79 31.21 2.90 8.18
C GLY A 79 30.98 4.37 8.54
N GLY A 80 31.07 4.68 9.84
CA GLY A 80 30.73 5.98 10.40
C GLY A 80 29.32 6.04 10.97
N PRO A 81 28.94 7.17 11.62
CA PRO A 81 27.60 7.34 12.18
C PRO A 81 26.56 7.32 11.04
N LEU A 82 25.56 6.48 11.19
CA LEU A 82 24.47 6.29 10.23
C LEU A 82 23.14 6.37 10.95
N ARG A 83 22.26 7.23 10.47
CA ARG A 83 20.89 7.33 10.95
C ARG A 83 19.91 7.61 9.81
N TYR A 84 18.91 6.77 9.69
CA TYR A 84 17.85 6.91 8.68
C TYR A 84 16.53 6.33 9.18
N ILE A 85 15.42 6.79 8.62
CA ILE A 85 14.09 6.24 8.85
C ILE A 85 13.71 5.35 7.67
N VAL A 86 13.22 4.15 7.98
CA VAL A 86 12.62 3.24 7.00
C VAL A 86 11.12 3.21 7.23
N LEU A 87 10.36 3.39 6.16
CA LEU A 87 8.92 3.32 6.12
C LEU A 87 8.50 2.27 5.10
N GLN A 88 7.94 1.15 5.57
CA GLN A 88 7.39 0.08 4.72
C GLN A 88 5.88 0.00 4.93
N PHE A 89 5.11 -0.11 3.83
CA PHE A 89 3.65 -0.22 3.92
C PHE A 89 3.05 -0.98 2.74
N ASP A 90 1.95 -1.70 3.01
CA ASP A 90 1.13 -2.27 1.95
C ASP A 90 0.39 -1.14 1.23
N LEU A 91 0.83 -0.85 0.02
CA LEU A 91 0.27 0.22 -0.80
C LEU A 91 -1.26 0.10 -0.97
N GLN A 92 -1.78 -1.12 -1.15
CA GLN A 92 -3.21 -1.33 -1.37
C GLN A 92 -4.06 -0.98 -0.14
N ALA A 93 -3.51 -1.13 1.06
CA ALA A 93 -4.22 -0.85 2.31
C ALA A 93 -4.60 0.64 2.48
N PHE A 94 -3.87 1.54 1.80
CA PHE A 94 -4.09 2.99 1.88
C PHE A 94 -5.06 3.56 0.83
N PHE A 95 -5.62 2.70 -0.03
CA PHE A 95 -6.67 3.10 -0.97
C PHE A 95 -8.04 2.66 -0.49
N ASP A 96 -8.94 3.63 -0.30
CA ASP A 96 -10.35 3.44 0.03
C ASP A 96 -11.25 3.55 -1.21
N GLN A 97 -12.57 3.54 -1.00
CA GLN A 97 -13.58 3.62 -2.07
C GLN A 97 -13.37 4.84 -2.98
N SER A 98 -13.02 5.98 -2.41
CA SER A 98 -12.87 7.23 -3.16
C SER A 98 -11.55 7.31 -3.91
N THR A 99 -10.53 6.64 -3.41
CA THR A 99 -9.14 6.74 -3.89
C THR A 99 -8.66 5.51 -4.65
N ILE A 100 -9.33 4.36 -4.55
CA ILE A 100 -8.96 3.13 -5.25
C ILE A 100 -8.71 3.30 -6.76
N PRO A 101 -9.42 4.18 -7.50
CA PRO A 101 -9.10 4.43 -8.91
C PRO A 101 -7.69 4.97 -9.17
N PHE A 102 -7.03 5.51 -8.14
CA PHE A 102 -5.66 6.01 -8.25
C PHE A 102 -4.60 4.92 -8.01
N LEU A 103 -4.97 3.75 -7.47
CA LEU A 103 -4.04 2.63 -7.26
C LEU A 103 -3.32 2.21 -8.54
N GLN A 104 -3.98 2.29 -9.70
CA GLN A 104 -3.38 1.96 -10.99
C GLN A 104 -2.14 2.77 -11.33
N TYR A 105 -1.99 3.99 -10.82
CA TYR A 105 -0.81 4.82 -11.08
C TYR A 105 0.43 4.29 -10.36
N PHE A 106 0.23 3.56 -9.28
CA PHE A 106 1.27 2.96 -8.47
C PHE A 106 1.41 1.45 -8.71
N ASN A 107 0.69 0.90 -9.69
CA ASN A 107 0.79 -0.51 -10.05
C ASN A 107 1.97 -0.71 -11.00
N GLU A 108 3.03 -1.29 -10.52
CA GLU A 108 4.35 -1.43 -11.13
C GLU A 108 4.43 -2.37 -12.36
N THR A 109 3.32 -2.65 -13.01
CA THR A 109 3.29 -3.54 -14.18
C THR A 109 4.05 -3.01 -15.39
N LYS A 110 4.35 -1.71 -15.44
CA LYS A 110 5.02 -1.07 -16.59
C LYS A 110 6.33 -0.41 -16.21
N VAL A 111 6.37 0.31 -15.10
CA VAL A 111 7.53 1.06 -14.63
C VAL A 111 7.68 0.81 -13.13
N PRO A 112 8.85 0.42 -12.63
CA PRO A 112 9.07 0.22 -11.21
C PRO A 112 8.93 1.56 -10.46
N LEU A 113 8.45 1.51 -9.22
CA LEU A 113 8.22 2.74 -8.45
C LEU A 113 9.53 3.48 -8.13
N SER A 114 10.66 2.75 -8.07
CA SER A 114 12.00 3.36 -7.96
C SER A 114 12.35 4.33 -9.09
N ALA A 115 11.74 4.18 -10.26
CA ALA A 115 11.90 5.15 -11.35
C ALA A 115 11.39 6.55 -10.98
N MET A 116 10.53 6.66 -9.95
CA MET A 116 10.04 7.96 -9.46
C MET A 116 11.07 8.75 -8.64
N ASN A 117 12.21 8.14 -8.30
CA ASN A 117 13.28 8.81 -7.55
C ASN A 117 13.84 10.06 -8.26
N TYR A 118 13.61 10.20 -9.57
CA TYR A 118 13.95 11.44 -10.27
C TYR A 118 13.20 12.66 -9.71
N ILE A 119 11.97 12.47 -9.20
CA ILE A 119 11.15 13.55 -8.61
C ILE A 119 11.90 14.18 -7.44
N PHE A 120 12.45 13.36 -6.56
CA PHE A 120 13.19 13.85 -5.39
C PHE A 120 14.52 14.50 -5.75
N ARG A 121 15.18 14.04 -6.84
CA ARG A 121 16.44 14.63 -7.32
C ARG A 121 16.23 15.96 -8.08
N GLU A 122 15.14 16.08 -8.84
CA GLU A 122 14.90 17.20 -9.74
C GLU A 122 13.97 18.27 -9.12
N ASN A 123 13.26 17.95 -8.02
CA ASN A 123 12.32 18.85 -7.37
C ASN A 123 12.56 18.93 -5.84
N PRO A 124 13.33 19.92 -5.36
CA PRO A 124 13.63 20.06 -3.93
C PRO A 124 12.38 20.29 -3.05
N LYS A 125 11.30 20.86 -3.60
CA LYS A 125 10.05 21.05 -2.88
C LYS A 125 9.36 19.70 -2.63
N ALA A 126 9.32 18.83 -3.64
CA ALA A 126 8.75 17.50 -3.51
C ALA A 126 9.58 16.65 -2.56
N LEU A 127 10.91 16.77 -2.59
CA LEU A 127 11.81 16.11 -1.64
C LEU A 127 11.52 16.55 -0.20
N ALA A 128 11.46 17.86 0.05
CA ALA A 128 11.19 18.39 1.39
C ALA A 128 9.82 17.96 1.92
N GLU A 129 8.80 17.94 1.06
CA GLU A 129 7.45 17.48 1.43
C GLU A 129 7.41 15.98 1.76
N ALA A 130 8.13 15.15 1.00
CA ALA A 130 8.25 13.73 1.26
C ALA A 130 9.00 13.45 2.57
N ALA A 131 10.13 14.14 2.79
CA ALA A 131 10.93 14.02 4.01
C ALA A 131 10.13 14.40 5.25
N ASP A 132 9.37 15.50 5.19
CA ASP A 132 8.49 15.96 6.27
C ASP A 132 7.39 14.93 6.57
N CYS A 133 6.74 14.38 5.54
CA CYS A 133 5.73 13.33 5.72
C CYS A 133 6.31 12.10 6.41
N ILE A 134 7.49 11.60 6.00
CA ILE A 134 8.12 10.41 6.60
C ILE A 134 8.46 10.68 8.07
N GLN A 135 8.99 11.87 8.37
CA GLN A 135 9.34 12.24 9.73
C GLN A 135 8.10 12.34 10.63
N GLN A 136 7.01 12.92 10.14
CA GLN A 136 5.74 12.98 10.87
C GLN A 136 5.13 11.59 11.07
N ILE A 137 5.15 10.71 10.08
CA ILE A 137 4.67 9.31 10.20
C ILE A 137 5.46 8.59 11.30
N TYR A 138 6.77 8.75 11.33
CA TYR A 138 7.61 8.16 12.38
C TYR A 138 7.26 8.72 13.77
N ALA A 139 7.05 10.02 13.90
CA ALA A 139 6.66 10.66 15.14
C ALA A 139 5.29 10.19 15.64
N GLU A 140 4.28 10.15 14.78
CA GLU A 140 2.93 9.68 15.06
C GLU A 140 2.92 8.19 15.49
N ALA A 141 3.61 7.33 14.74
CA ALA A 141 3.72 5.90 15.05
C ALA A 141 4.49 5.63 16.34
N SER A 142 5.42 6.51 16.74
CA SER A 142 6.19 6.40 17.99
C SER A 142 5.39 6.87 19.20
N ARG A 143 4.61 7.95 19.06
CA ARG A 143 3.82 8.53 20.18
C ARG A 143 2.50 7.79 20.40
N LYS A 144 1.89 7.32 19.31
CA LYS A 144 0.58 6.62 19.31
C LYS A 144 -0.53 7.39 20.03
N GLU A 145 -0.53 8.73 19.90
CA GLU A 145 -1.59 9.57 20.43
C GLU A 145 -2.94 9.26 19.80
N ILE A 146 -4.03 9.71 20.40
CA ILE A 146 -5.38 9.47 19.88
C ILE A 146 -5.49 10.00 18.44
N GLY A 147 -5.91 9.15 17.50
CA GLY A 147 -6.06 9.51 16.08
C GLY A 147 -4.79 9.38 15.26
N TYR A 148 -3.67 8.86 15.80
CA TYR A 148 -2.43 8.69 15.02
C TYR A 148 -2.63 7.86 13.76
N GLU A 149 -3.57 6.90 13.74
CA GLU A 149 -3.89 6.13 12.54
C GLU A 149 -4.48 7.01 11.43
N LEU A 150 -5.30 8.00 11.82
CA LEU A 150 -5.86 8.97 10.88
C LEU A 150 -4.75 9.86 10.32
N ALA A 151 -3.85 10.33 11.18
CA ALA A 151 -2.69 11.14 10.80
C ALA A 151 -1.77 10.37 9.85
N VAL A 152 -1.41 9.13 10.17
CA VAL A 152 -0.59 8.27 9.30
C VAL A 152 -1.25 8.04 7.95
N ASN A 153 -2.56 7.76 7.91
CA ASN A 153 -3.31 7.58 6.66
C ASN A 153 -3.27 8.83 5.78
N LEU A 154 -3.47 10.01 6.38
CA LEU A 154 -3.39 11.30 5.70
C LEU A 154 -1.99 11.52 5.11
N LEU A 155 -0.94 11.26 5.89
CA LEU A 155 0.45 11.48 5.50
C LEU A 155 0.90 10.52 4.39
N ILE A 156 0.52 9.24 4.44
CA ILE A 156 0.76 8.30 3.34
C ILE A 156 0.07 8.76 2.06
N LYS A 157 -1.20 9.16 2.13
CA LYS A 157 -1.93 9.70 0.96
C LYS A 157 -1.30 10.98 0.44
N LYS A 158 -0.75 11.83 1.30
CA LYS A 158 0.01 13.01 0.91
C LYS A 158 1.29 12.65 0.17
N LEU A 159 2.07 11.65 0.65
CA LEU A 159 3.25 11.12 -0.06
C LEU A 159 2.89 10.64 -1.47
N LEU A 160 1.85 9.83 -1.61
CA LEU A 160 1.39 9.33 -2.91
C LEU A 160 0.93 10.48 -3.83
N LEU A 161 0.26 11.48 -3.27
CA LEU A 161 -0.17 12.68 -4.01
C LEU A 161 1.03 13.51 -4.46
N THR A 162 2.07 13.63 -3.64
CA THR A 162 3.31 14.33 -3.98
C THR A 162 3.99 13.67 -5.18
N LEU A 163 4.12 12.34 -5.18
CA LEU A 163 4.65 11.59 -6.33
C LEU A 163 3.79 11.83 -7.58
N LEU A 164 2.46 11.69 -7.47
CA LEU A 164 1.55 11.80 -8.60
C LEU A 164 1.52 13.20 -9.23
N ARG A 165 1.61 14.26 -8.40
CA ARG A 165 1.54 15.66 -8.89
C ARG A 165 2.86 16.18 -9.43
N ASN A 166 3.98 15.58 -9.03
CA ASN A 166 5.31 16.01 -9.46
C ASN A 166 5.91 15.09 -10.53
N ASP A 167 5.13 14.14 -11.06
CA ASP A 167 5.55 13.26 -12.17
C ASP A 167 5.58 14.02 -13.50
N ALA A 168 6.60 14.87 -13.68
CA ALA A 168 6.79 15.65 -14.91
C ALA A 168 7.08 14.76 -16.14
N LYS A 169 7.59 13.54 -15.93
CA LYS A 169 7.90 12.58 -17.02
C LYS A 169 6.69 11.73 -17.40
N GLY A 170 5.57 11.83 -16.67
CA GLY A 170 4.34 11.09 -16.95
C GLY A 170 4.45 9.59 -16.78
N LEU A 171 5.39 9.12 -15.95
CA LEU A 171 5.65 7.70 -15.75
C LEU A 171 4.51 7.01 -14.97
N LEU A 172 3.91 7.72 -14.00
CA LEU A 172 2.72 7.28 -13.27
C LEU A 172 1.44 7.55 -14.05
N ALA A 173 1.33 8.74 -14.66
CA ALA A 173 0.09 9.26 -15.23
C ALA A 173 -0.16 8.79 -16.68
N GLY A 174 0.55 7.79 -17.16
CA GLY A 174 0.38 7.24 -18.52
C GLY A 174 -1.05 6.81 -18.81
N GLN A 175 -1.87 7.78 -19.28
CA GLN A 175 -3.20 7.65 -19.86
C GLN A 175 -4.36 7.27 -18.91
N ASP A 176 -5.47 7.98 -19.06
CA ASP A 176 -6.87 7.57 -19.18
C ASP A 176 -7.86 8.07 -18.13
N ARG A 177 -7.99 9.39 -18.06
CA ARG A 177 -9.19 9.98 -17.41
C ARG A 177 -10.49 9.52 -18.12
N VAL A 178 -10.45 9.35 -19.43
CA VAL A 178 -11.60 8.90 -20.24
C VAL A 178 -11.95 7.42 -19.99
N GLU A 179 -10.95 6.56 -19.84
CA GLU A 179 -11.16 5.13 -19.57
C GLU A 179 -11.87 4.86 -18.23
N ARG A 180 -11.66 5.71 -17.23
CA ARG A 180 -12.32 5.57 -15.92
C ARG A 180 -13.80 5.91 -15.96
N ILE A 181 -14.18 6.93 -16.73
CA ILE A 181 -15.59 7.32 -16.89
C ILE A 181 -16.39 6.15 -17.46
N ARG A 182 -15.79 5.36 -18.35
CA ARG A 182 -16.40 4.15 -18.92
C ARG A 182 -16.63 3.04 -17.91
N LEU A 183 -15.84 2.96 -16.82
CA LEU A 183 -16.00 1.97 -15.77
C LEU A 183 -16.98 2.39 -14.67
N LYS A 184 -17.41 3.65 -14.63
CA LYS A 184 -18.33 4.12 -13.58
C LYS A 184 -19.58 3.24 -13.42
N PRO A 185 -20.31 2.86 -14.48
CA PRO A 185 -21.48 1.98 -14.34
C PRO A 185 -21.14 0.60 -13.75
N VAL A 186 -19.93 0.10 -14.06
CA VAL A 186 -19.44 -1.17 -13.50
C VAL A 186 -19.12 -1.05 -12.01
N LEU A 187 -18.50 0.06 -11.59
CA LEU A 187 -18.21 0.31 -10.19
C LEU A 187 -19.48 0.47 -9.37
N ASP A 188 -20.44 1.23 -9.88
CA ASP A 188 -21.76 1.40 -9.26
C ASP A 188 -22.51 0.05 -9.13
N TYR A 189 -22.43 -0.80 -10.16
CA TYR A 189 -22.98 -2.16 -10.12
C TYR A 189 -22.30 -3.02 -9.04
N ILE A 190 -20.98 -3.01 -8.93
CA ILE A 190 -20.25 -3.76 -7.90
C ILE A 190 -20.73 -3.33 -6.50
N GLU A 191 -20.83 -2.02 -6.26
CA GLU A 191 -21.29 -1.49 -4.98
C GLU A 191 -22.73 -1.90 -4.64
N SER A 192 -23.63 -1.79 -5.59
CA SER A 192 -25.05 -2.18 -5.40
C SER A 192 -25.24 -3.68 -5.14
N ARG A 193 -24.28 -4.51 -5.56
CA ARG A 193 -24.30 -5.97 -5.44
C ARG A 193 -23.23 -6.53 -4.52
N ILE A 194 -22.65 -5.71 -3.67
CA ILE A 194 -21.52 -6.13 -2.81
C ILE A 194 -21.91 -7.25 -1.83
N HIS A 195 -23.19 -7.34 -1.47
CA HIS A 195 -23.76 -8.37 -0.60
C HIS A 195 -24.09 -9.69 -1.34
N ASP A 196 -24.10 -9.64 -2.67
CA ASP A 196 -24.51 -10.74 -3.52
C ASP A 196 -23.34 -11.25 -4.37
N ARG A 197 -23.67 -12.17 -5.29
CA ARG A 197 -22.73 -12.61 -6.31
C ARG A 197 -22.61 -11.55 -7.41
N VAL A 198 -21.44 -10.95 -7.55
CA VAL A 198 -21.13 -10.02 -8.64
C VAL A 198 -20.75 -10.81 -9.89
N ASN A 199 -21.46 -10.57 -11.00
CA ASN A 199 -21.27 -11.30 -12.26
C ASN A 199 -20.41 -10.50 -13.24
N VAL A 200 -19.31 -11.08 -13.70
CA VAL A 200 -18.40 -10.45 -14.68
C VAL A 200 -19.05 -10.19 -16.03
N MET A 201 -19.96 -11.07 -16.48
CA MET A 201 -20.66 -10.89 -17.77
C MET A 201 -21.58 -9.68 -17.74
N GLU A 202 -22.24 -9.44 -16.62
CA GLU A 202 -23.02 -8.21 -16.40
C GLU A 202 -22.15 -6.96 -16.42
N ALA A 203 -20.98 -7.02 -15.77
CA ALA A 203 -20.01 -5.94 -15.81
C ALA A 203 -19.52 -5.66 -17.24
N CYS A 204 -19.29 -6.69 -18.04
CA CYS A 204 -18.94 -6.55 -19.46
C CYS A 204 -20.05 -5.82 -20.25
N ARG A 205 -21.32 -6.17 -19.99
CA ARG A 205 -22.48 -5.53 -20.65
C ARG A 205 -22.58 -4.06 -20.29
N LEU A 206 -22.45 -3.75 -19.00
CA LEU A 206 -22.46 -2.36 -18.51
C LEU A 206 -21.33 -1.50 -19.06
N ALA A 207 -20.17 -2.09 -19.28
CA ALA A 207 -19.04 -1.41 -19.91
C ALA A 207 -19.14 -1.33 -21.44
N ASN A 208 -20.13 -2.03 -22.04
CA ASN A 208 -20.24 -2.24 -23.50
C ASN A 208 -18.96 -2.82 -24.11
N MET A 209 -18.44 -3.91 -23.52
CA MET A 209 -17.18 -4.55 -23.90
C MET A 209 -17.34 -6.06 -24.00
N SER A 210 -16.58 -6.69 -24.92
CA SER A 210 -16.43 -8.15 -24.90
C SER A 210 -15.67 -8.60 -23.63
N TYR A 211 -15.89 -9.86 -23.20
CA TYR A 211 -15.24 -10.40 -22.00
C TYR A 211 -13.70 -10.25 -22.02
N TYR A 212 -13.05 -10.64 -23.12
CA TYR A 212 -11.59 -10.56 -23.22
C TYR A 212 -11.05 -9.13 -23.18
N TYR A 213 -11.74 -8.22 -23.84
CA TYR A 213 -11.38 -6.81 -23.81
C TYR A 213 -11.62 -6.22 -22.41
N PHE A 214 -12.78 -6.50 -21.80
CA PHE A 214 -13.13 -6.02 -20.46
C PHE A 214 -12.12 -6.46 -19.40
N VAL A 215 -11.73 -7.73 -19.34
CA VAL A 215 -10.79 -8.24 -18.34
C VAL A 215 -9.43 -7.52 -18.42
N LYS A 216 -8.92 -7.32 -19.64
CA LYS A 216 -7.68 -6.56 -19.86
C LYS A 216 -7.83 -5.09 -19.53
N PHE A 217 -8.93 -4.50 -20.00
CA PHE A 217 -9.23 -3.09 -19.79
C PHE A 217 -9.42 -2.76 -18.29
N PHE A 218 -10.23 -3.57 -17.60
CA PHE A 218 -10.47 -3.38 -16.16
C PHE A 218 -9.16 -3.48 -15.37
N LYS A 219 -8.35 -4.51 -15.61
CA LYS A 219 -7.05 -4.68 -14.93
C LYS A 219 -6.10 -3.53 -15.24
N LYS A 220 -6.04 -3.07 -16.49
CA LYS A 220 -5.22 -1.92 -16.89
C LYS A 220 -5.67 -0.65 -16.18
N THR A 221 -6.99 -0.41 -16.11
CA THR A 221 -7.58 0.85 -15.58
C THR A 221 -7.66 0.87 -14.05
N MET A 222 -7.88 -0.28 -13.40
CA MET A 222 -8.10 -0.37 -11.95
C MET A 222 -6.88 -0.92 -11.19
N GLY A 223 -5.84 -1.38 -11.89
CA GLY A 223 -4.66 -1.99 -11.29
C GLY A 223 -4.88 -3.42 -10.76
N LEU A 224 -6.12 -3.83 -10.57
CA LEU A 224 -6.54 -5.15 -10.08
C LEU A 224 -7.41 -5.84 -11.13
N SER A 225 -7.36 -7.17 -11.19
CA SER A 225 -8.37 -7.91 -11.97
C SER A 225 -9.76 -7.65 -11.38
N PHE A 226 -10.80 -7.82 -12.20
CA PHE A 226 -12.19 -7.65 -11.76
C PHE A 226 -12.52 -8.46 -10.50
N THR A 227 -12.13 -9.74 -10.49
CA THR A 227 -12.36 -10.63 -9.34
C THR A 227 -11.58 -10.18 -8.10
N GLU A 228 -10.33 -9.74 -8.25
CA GLU A 228 -9.54 -9.21 -7.13
C GLU A 228 -10.15 -7.92 -6.58
N TYR A 229 -10.61 -7.03 -7.45
CA TYR A 229 -11.28 -5.80 -7.04
C TYR A 229 -12.58 -6.09 -6.25
N VAL A 230 -13.43 -6.99 -6.75
CA VAL A 230 -14.66 -7.39 -6.05
C VAL A 230 -14.33 -8.00 -4.68
N ASN A 231 -13.35 -8.91 -4.62
CA ASN A 231 -12.93 -9.52 -3.36
C ASN A 231 -12.38 -8.46 -2.39
N PHE A 232 -11.54 -7.56 -2.87
CA PHE A 232 -11.03 -6.44 -2.06
C PHE A 232 -12.17 -5.63 -1.44
N ARG A 233 -13.17 -5.23 -2.25
CA ARG A 233 -14.33 -4.45 -1.77
C ARG A 233 -15.14 -5.22 -0.71
N LYS A 234 -15.39 -6.51 -0.92
CA LYS A 234 -16.06 -7.40 0.03
C LYS A 234 -15.30 -7.51 1.35
N ILE A 235 -13.97 -7.68 1.30
CA ILE A 235 -13.15 -7.75 2.50
C ILE A 235 -13.14 -6.42 3.26
N LYS A 236 -13.04 -5.27 2.57
CA LYS A 236 -13.16 -3.96 3.23
C LYS A 236 -14.51 -3.77 3.92
N ARG A 237 -15.59 -4.30 3.35
CA ARG A 237 -16.91 -4.33 4.01
C ARG A 237 -16.92 -5.27 5.22
N ALA A 238 -16.26 -6.43 5.14
CA ALA A 238 -16.13 -7.35 6.27
C ALA A 238 -15.37 -6.71 7.44
N GLU A 239 -14.25 -6.03 7.18
CA GLU A 239 -13.51 -5.28 8.20
C GLU A 239 -14.43 -4.29 8.94
N GLN A 240 -15.20 -3.51 8.19
CA GLN A 240 -16.15 -2.57 8.77
C GLN A 240 -17.18 -3.25 9.67
N LEU A 241 -17.78 -4.36 9.21
CA LEU A 241 -18.76 -5.11 9.99
C LEU A 241 -18.17 -5.69 11.28
N LEU A 242 -16.96 -6.28 11.20
CA LEU A 242 -16.25 -6.84 12.36
C LEU A 242 -15.88 -5.77 13.40
N LEU A 243 -15.73 -4.51 13.00
CA LEU A 243 -15.38 -3.40 13.88
C LEU A 243 -16.57 -2.69 14.49
N THR A 244 -17.70 -2.65 13.79
CA THR A 244 -18.84 -1.79 14.15
C THR A 244 -20.06 -2.55 14.65
N ARG A 245 -20.09 -3.88 14.46
CA ARG A 245 -21.23 -4.71 14.84
C ARG A 245 -20.79 -5.89 15.70
N ASP A 246 -21.66 -6.29 16.61
CA ASP A 246 -21.51 -7.54 17.36
C ASP A 246 -22.14 -8.68 16.55
N VAL A 247 -21.38 -9.15 15.57
CA VAL A 247 -21.78 -10.23 14.66
C VAL A 247 -20.69 -11.28 14.58
N SER A 248 -21.07 -12.52 14.39
CA SER A 248 -20.13 -13.62 14.21
C SER A 248 -19.40 -13.52 12.88
N VAL A 249 -18.20 -14.10 12.81
CA VAL A 249 -17.41 -14.14 11.58
C VAL A 249 -18.17 -14.85 10.44
N SER A 250 -19.01 -15.83 10.75
CA SER A 250 -19.86 -16.51 9.77
C SER A 250 -20.91 -15.58 9.19
N GLU A 251 -21.63 -14.86 10.06
CA GLU A 251 -22.64 -13.87 9.63
C GLU A 251 -22.02 -12.76 8.77
N VAL A 252 -20.79 -12.35 9.09
CA VAL A 252 -20.07 -11.40 8.23
C VAL A 252 -19.82 -11.99 6.84
N GLY A 253 -19.38 -13.26 6.76
CA GLY A 253 -19.20 -13.95 5.48
C GLY A 253 -20.48 -13.96 4.63
N ASP A 254 -21.60 -14.26 5.25
CA ASP A 254 -22.93 -14.24 4.59
C ASP A 254 -23.33 -12.83 4.14
N GLN A 255 -23.18 -11.83 5.01
CA GLN A 255 -23.54 -10.43 4.72
C GLN A 255 -22.73 -9.80 3.59
N ILE A 256 -21.50 -10.29 3.33
CA ILE A 256 -20.68 -9.81 2.21
C ILE A 256 -20.79 -10.70 0.96
N GLY A 257 -21.71 -11.67 0.94
CA GLY A 257 -21.87 -12.62 -0.16
C GLY A 257 -20.64 -13.51 -0.38
N MET A 258 -20.00 -13.95 0.71
CA MET A 258 -18.91 -14.95 0.75
C MET A 258 -19.26 -16.10 1.72
N PRO A 259 -20.30 -16.88 1.46
CA PRO A 259 -20.77 -17.93 2.39
C PRO A 259 -19.78 -19.10 2.52
N ASN A 260 -18.89 -19.29 1.54
CA ASN A 260 -17.81 -20.26 1.67
C ASN A 260 -16.73 -19.73 2.63
N MET A 261 -16.78 -20.19 3.87
CA MET A 261 -15.88 -19.72 4.94
C MET A 261 -14.41 -19.97 4.65
N ALA A 262 -14.04 -21.07 3.99
CA ALA A 262 -12.64 -21.33 3.61
C ALA A 262 -12.14 -20.26 2.61
N HIS A 263 -12.97 -19.91 1.64
CA HIS A 263 -12.67 -18.84 0.68
C HIS A 263 -12.61 -17.47 1.37
N PHE A 264 -13.56 -17.17 2.24
CA PHE A 264 -13.59 -15.92 3.02
C PHE A 264 -12.30 -15.77 3.86
N TYR A 265 -11.94 -16.79 4.66
CA TYR A 265 -10.71 -16.74 5.46
C TYR A 265 -9.45 -16.56 4.60
N LYS A 266 -9.37 -17.26 3.46
CA LYS A 266 -8.25 -17.12 2.51
C LYS A 266 -8.14 -15.69 1.98
N MET A 267 -9.26 -15.11 1.54
CA MET A 267 -9.27 -13.73 1.02
C MET A 267 -9.01 -12.71 2.12
N PHE A 268 -9.62 -12.87 3.29
CA PHE A 268 -9.39 -11.98 4.42
C PHE A 268 -7.90 -11.96 4.84
N LYS A 269 -7.28 -13.15 4.96
CA LYS A 269 -5.86 -13.27 5.28
C LYS A 269 -4.96 -12.68 4.18
N ARG A 270 -5.37 -12.78 2.92
CA ARG A 270 -4.63 -12.19 1.78
C ARG A 270 -4.56 -10.66 1.89
N PHE A 271 -5.67 -10.01 2.29
CA PHE A 271 -5.76 -8.54 2.33
C PHE A 271 -5.42 -7.94 3.70
N ASN A 272 -5.49 -8.71 4.78
CA ASN A 272 -5.26 -8.24 6.15
C ASN A 272 -4.09 -8.94 6.87
N HIS A 273 -3.39 -9.86 6.20
CA HIS A 273 -2.26 -10.64 6.75
C HIS A 273 -2.59 -11.46 8.01
N CYS A 274 -3.83 -11.40 8.50
CA CYS A 274 -4.33 -12.16 9.66
C CYS A 274 -5.73 -12.73 9.39
N SER A 275 -6.19 -13.64 10.25
CA SER A 275 -7.56 -14.18 10.15
C SER A 275 -8.61 -13.18 10.62
N PRO A 276 -9.90 -13.29 10.20
CA PRO A 276 -10.99 -12.45 10.69
C PRO A 276 -11.11 -12.42 12.22
N LYS A 277 -10.97 -13.60 12.86
CA LYS A 277 -10.99 -13.70 14.33
C LYS A 277 -9.80 -12.98 14.98
N GLN A 278 -8.61 -13.13 14.40
CA GLN A 278 -7.42 -12.45 14.90
C GLN A 278 -7.54 -10.93 14.72
N PHE A 279 -8.05 -10.50 13.59
CA PHE A 279 -8.34 -9.09 13.31
C PHE A 279 -9.27 -8.50 14.36
N GLN A 280 -10.41 -9.14 14.63
CA GLN A 280 -11.37 -8.71 15.65
C GLN A 280 -10.74 -8.67 17.05
N LYS A 281 -9.97 -9.71 17.43
CA LYS A 281 -9.27 -9.78 18.71
C LYS A 281 -8.24 -8.66 18.85
N ASN A 282 -7.42 -8.44 17.85
CA ASN A 282 -6.41 -7.38 17.86
C ASN A 282 -7.04 -5.99 18.01
N MET A 283 -8.23 -5.79 17.40
CA MET A 283 -8.96 -4.54 17.53
C MET A 283 -9.56 -4.33 18.93
N LEU A 284 -10.08 -5.40 19.54
CA LEU A 284 -10.65 -5.33 20.88
C LEU A 284 -9.56 -5.11 21.95
N SER A 285 -8.39 -5.76 21.84
CA SER A 285 -7.27 -5.52 22.76
C SER A 285 -6.76 -4.10 22.61
N TRP A 286 -6.54 -3.64 21.38
CA TRP A 286 -6.08 -2.28 21.11
C TRP A 286 -7.02 -1.18 21.63
N ARG A 287 -8.36 -1.40 21.58
CA ARG A 287 -9.35 -0.48 22.19
C ARG A 287 -9.25 -0.45 23.72
N ARG A 288 -8.94 -1.58 24.38
CA ARG A 288 -8.80 -1.67 25.84
C ARG A 288 -7.53 -0.98 26.32
N ASP A 289 -6.42 -1.20 25.63
CA ASP A 289 -5.12 -0.60 25.97
C ASP A 289 -5.11 0.94 25.84
N LYS A 290 -6.01 1.50 25.01
CA LYS A 290 -6.19 2.96 24.87
C LYS A 290 -7.22 3.56 25.85
N ALA A 291 -8.01 2.73 26.53
CA ALA A 291 -9.00 3.21 27.51
C ALA A 291 -8.45 3.27 28.95
N GLN A 292 -7.21 2.83 29.16
CA GLN A 292 -6.41 2.99 30.39
C GLN A 292 -5.37 4.11 30.19
#